data_ef45b95db315fcc8fb4d50150bd1b52d
#
_entry.id   ef45b95db315fcc8fb4d50150bd1b52d
#
_cell.length_a   1.000
_cell.length_b   1.000
_cell.length_c   1.000
_cell.angle_alpha   90.00
_cell.angle_beta   90.00
_cell.angle_gamma   90.00
#
_symmetry.space_group_name_H-M   'P 1'
#
loop_
_entity.id
_entity.type
_entity.pdbx_description
1 polymer ?
#
loop_
_entity_poly.entity_id
_entity_poly.type
_entity_poly.pdbx_seq_one_letter_code
_entity_poly.pdbx_strand_id
1 'polypeptide(L)'
;FLEVVVYRWGFSNRGVLFGPYCPVYGVGALLFLLLFYRLIQGKPWKQRLLWLPLLFVGCMVSATLVELGASYLCQALTGSWPWQTYVNYRYHFQGRIALSPSIRFGLGGLFFLYVLQPLLDRGLAALSPRARGRLAALLAVLMGIDLVFFLVGTFS
;
A
#
# COMPACT_ATOMS: atom_id res chain seq x y z
N PHE A 1 8.22 -3.57 -9.71
CA PHE A 1 8.19 -3.50 -11.18
C PHE A 1 8.87 -2.23 -11.70
N LEU A 2 8.41 -1.03 -11.32
CA LEU A 2 8.99 0.24 -11.80
C LEU A 2 10.50 0.36 -11.51
N GLU A 3 10.95 -0.05 -10.33
CA GLU A 3 12.37 0.01 -9.95
C GLU A 3 13.24 -0.91 -10.79
N VAL A 4 12.76 -2.13 -11.04
CA VAL A 4 13.53 -3.15 -11.76
C VAL A 4 13.46 -2.93 -13.28
N VAL A 5 12.24 -2.67 -13.81
CA VAL A 5 12.00 -2.65 -15.27
C VAL A 5 12.21 -1.27 -15.87
N VAL A 6 11.72 -0.20 -15.18
CA VAL A 6 11.76 1.16 -15.71
C VAL A 6 13.03 1.88 -15.28
N TYR A 7 13.37 1.85 -14.00
CA TYR A 7 14.50 2.58 -13.45
C TYR A 7 15.81 1.78 -13.42
N ARG A 8 15.74 0.45 -13.58
CA ARG A 8 16.90 -0.46 -13.55
C ARG A 8 17.75 -0.35 -12.26
N TRP A 9 17.12 0.03 -11.15
CA TRP A 9 17.81 0.19 -9.84
C TRP A 9 18.02 -1.14 -9.09
N GLY A 10 17.56 -2.25 -9.66
CA GLY A 10 17.59 -3.55 -9.00
C GLY A 10 16.43 -3.73 -8.02
N PHE A 11 16.41 -4.89 -7.37
CA PHE A 11 15.39 -5.23 -6.38
C PHE A 11 15.81 -4.71 -5.02
N SER A 12 15.19 -3.64 -4.52
CA SER A 12 15.42 -3.14 -3.16
C SER A 12 14.22 -3.48 -2.28
N ASN A 13 14.47 -4.09 -1.12
CA ASN A 13 13.43 -4.26 -0.10
C ASN A 13 13.21 -2.90 0.59
N ARG A 14 12.09 -2.25 0.31
CA ARG A 14 11.69 -0.97 0.92
C ARG A 14 10.76 -1.15 2.12
N GLY A 15 10.45 -2.40 2.46
CA GLY A 15 9.71 -2.72 3.67
C GLY A 15 10.61 -2.71 4.91
N VAL A 16 10.04 -2.45 6.07
CA VAL A 16 10.73 -2.62 7.36
C VAL A 16 10.80 -4.09 7.77
N LEU A 17 10.04 -4.98 7.14
CA LEU A 17 10.00 -6.41 7.39
C LEU A 17 10.98 -7.15 6.48
N PHE A 18 11.41 -8.34 6.89
CA PHE A 18 12.33 -9.19 6.12
C PHE A 18 11.66 -9.81 4.90
N GLY A 19 10.36 -10.11 4.96
CA GLY A 19 9.58 -10.64 3.85
C GLY A 19 9.26 -9.60 2.76
N PRO A 20 8.72 -10.05 1.62
CA PRO A 20 8.39 -9.18 0.48
C PRO A 20 7.13 -8.33 0.69
N TYR A 21 6.73 -8.10 1.91
CA TYR A 21 5.54 -7.32 2.25
C TYR A 21 5.92 -5.93 2.75
N CYS A 22 5.12 -4.96 2.37
CA CYS A 22 5.22 -3.60 2.88
C CYS A 22 3.92 -3.25 3.63
N PRO A 23 3.91 -3.26 4.98
CA PRO A 23 2.71 -3.00 5.78
C PRO A 23 2.02 -1.69 5.44
N VAL A 24 2.79 -0.66 5.07
CA VAL A 24 2.26 0.66 4.68
C VAL A 24 1.32 0.54 3.47
N TYR A 25 1.66 -0.28 2.48
CA TYR A 25 0.79 -0.51 1.32
C TYR A 25 -0.46 -1.32 1.69
N GLY A 26 -0.34 -2.26 2.62
CA GLY A 26 -1.49 -2.99 3.17
C GLY A 26 -2.48 -2.07 3.87
N VAL A 27 -1.99 -1.19 4.73
CA VAL A 27 -2.80 -0.16 5.41
C VAL A 27 -3.44 0.77 4.39
N GLY A 28 -2.69 1.23 3.39
CA GLY A 28 -3.21 2.05 2.29
C GLY A 28 -4.34 1.35 1.52
N ALA A 29 -4.15 0.08 1.16
CA ALA A 29 -5.18 -0.72 0.48
C ALA A 29 -6.45 -0.88 1.32
N LEU A 30 -6.32 -1.16 2.62
CA LEU A 30 -7.47 -1.24 3.55
C LEU A 30 -8.21 0.09 3.63
N LEU A 31 -7.50 1.21 3.72
CA LEU A 31 -8.13 2.53 3.69
C LEU A 31 -8.86 2.80 2.38
N PHE A 32 -8.30 2.41 1.23
CA PHE A 32 -8.99 2.54 -0.06
C PHE A 32 -10.28 1.73 -0.10
N LEU A 33 -10.29 0.53 0.46
CA LEU A 33 -11.50 -0.29 0.56
C LEU A 33 -12.54 0.34 1.47
N LEU A 34 -12.14 0.79 2.66
CA LEU A 34 -13.05 1.34 3.65
C LEU A 34 -13.65 2.69 3.21
N LEU A 35 -12.83 3.56 2.63
CA LEU A 35 -13.25 4.92 2.29
C LEU A 35 -13.90 4.99 0.90
N PHE A 36 -13.41 4.23 -0.07
CA PHE A 36 -13.71 4.49 -1.48
C PHE A 36 -14.40 3.34 -2.20
N TYR A 37 -14.18 2.08 -1.82
CA TYR A 37 -14.72 0.95 -2.59
C TYR A 37 -16.25 0.95 -2.64
N ARG A 38 -16.91 1.30 -1.54
CA ARG A 38 -18.37 1.40 -1.47
C ARG A 38 -18.97 2.44 -2.43
N LEU A 39 -18.17 3.46 -2.81
CA LEU A 39 -18.63 4.51 -3.75
C LEU A 39 -18.80 3.98 -5.18
N ILE A 40 -18.12 2.89 -5.52
CA ILE A 40 -18.12 2.31 -6.87
C ILE A 40 -18.67 0.88 -6.94
N GLN A 41 -18.75 0.20 -5.81
CA GLN A 41 -19.24 -1.18 -5.75
C GLN A 41 -20.69 -1.26 -6.23
N GLY A 42 -20.98 -2.22 -7.12
CA GLY A 42 -22.34 -2.44 -7.65
C GLY A 42 -22.84 -1.36 -8.63
N LYS A 43 -22.08 -0.29 -8.89
CA LYS A 43 -22.50 0.76 -9.81
C LYS A 43 -22.17 0.41 -11.26
N PRO A 44 -23.02 0.87 -12.24
CA PRO A 44 -22.76 0.71 -13.65
C PRO A 44 -21.51 1.50 -14.06
N TRP A 45 -20.84 1.04 -15.13
CA TRP A 45 -19.55 1.57 -15.59
C TRP A 45 -19.53 3.11 -15.76
N LYS A 46 -20.61 3.68 -16.38
CA LYS A 46 -20.72 5.14 -16.57
C LYS A 46 -20.64 5.91 -15.24
N GLN A 47 -21.34 5.45 -14.20
CA GLN A 47 -21.30 6.07 -12.88
C GLN A 47 -19.93 5.90 -12.22
N ARG A 48 -19.28 4.73 -12.39
CA ARG A 48 -17.94 4.49 -11.87
C ARG A 48 -16.91 5.46 -12.47
N LEU A 49 -17.05 5.79 -13.77
CA LEU A 49 -16.16 6.76 -14.44
C LEU A 49 -16.28 8.17 -13.85
N LEU A 50 -17.47 8.60 -13.42
CA LEU A 50 -17.68 9.91 -12.79
C LEU A 50 -16.91 10.03 -11.46
N TRP A 51 -16.67 8.92 -10.77
CA TRP A 51 -15.93 8.91 -9.50
C TRP A 51 -14.40 8.93 -9.66
N LEU A 52 -13.88 8.71 -10.89
CA LEU A 52 -12.43 8.62 -11.13
C LEU A 52 -11.63 9.81 -10.57
N PRO A 53 -11.99 11.10 -10.85
CA PRO A 53 -11.20 12.21 -10.35
C PRO A 53 -11.20 12.28 -8.81
N LEU A 54 -12.35 12.07 -8.19
CA LEU A 54 -12.48 12.09 -6.73
C LEU A 54 -11.67 10.94 -6.09
N LEU A 55 -11.77 9.74 -6.66
CA LEU A 55 -11.04 8.58 -6.16
C LEU A 55 -9.54 8.72 -6.37
N PHE A 56 -9.10 9.31 -7.49
CA PHE A 56 -7.69 9.62 -7.71
C PHE A 56 -7.13 10.52 -6.61
N VAL A 57 -7.79 11.67 -6.38
CA VAL A 57 -7.36 12.61 -5.33
C VAL A 57 -7.48 11.99 -3.95
N GLY A 58 -8.56 11.28 -3.67
CA GLY A 58 -8.76 10.59 -2.40
C GLY A 58 -7.68 9.55 -2.10
N CYS A 59 -7.37 8.67 -3.06
CA CYS A 59 -6.29 7.68 -2.92
C CYS A 59 -4.92 8.37 -2.78
N MET A 60 -4.66 9.41 -3.57
CA MET A 60 -3.42 10.17 -3.49
C MET A 60 -3.23 10.78 -2.09
N VAL A 61 -4.23 11.49 -1.59
CA VAL A 61 -4.17 12.17 -0.28
C VAL A 61 -4.07 11.15 0.85
N SER A 62 -4.95 10.14 0.88
CA SER A 62 -4.97 9.16 1.97
C SER A 62 -3.67 8.35 2.03
N ALA A 63 -3.13 7.91 0.90
CA ALA A 63 -1.84 7.20 0.86
C ALA A 63 -0.68 8.10 1.30
N THR A 64 -0.66 9.35 0.88
CA THR A 64 0.36 10.33 1.29
C THR A 64 0.33 10.60 2.80
N LEU A 65 -0.87 10.68 3.40
CA LEU A 65 -1.01 10.82 4.85
C LEU A 65 -0.52 9.59 5.61
N VAL A 66 -0.83 8.38 5.11
CA VAL A 66 -0.32 7.13 5.67
C VAL A 66 1.21 7.08 5.58
N GLU A 67 1.79 7.44 4.44
CA GLU A 67 3.23 7.47 4.25
C GLU A 67 3.90 8.47 5.20
N LEU A 68 3.32 9.67 5.35
CA LEU A 68 3.81 10.68 6.28
C LEU A 68 3.77 10.17 7.72
N GLY A 69 2.64 9.62 8.16
CA GLY A 69 2.50 9.03 9.50
C GLY A 69 3.46 7.88 9.74
N ALA A 70 3.60 6.97 8.76
CA ALA A 70 4.53 5.86 8.82
C ALA A 70 5.99 6.34 8.93
N SER A 71 6.37 7.43 8.24
CA SER A 71 7.73 7.98 8.31
C SER A 71 8.07 8.49 9.72
N TYR A 72 7.13 9.16 10.39
CA TYR A 72 7.33 9.60 11.77
C TYR A 72 7.38 8.43 12.75
N LEU A 73 6.51 7.44 12.55
CA LEU A 73 6.50 6.23 13.37
C LEU A 73 7.82 5.45 13.23
N CYS A 74 8.29 5.22 12.00
CA CYS A 74 9.56 4.56 11.76
C CYS A 74 10.71 5.32 12.43
N GLN A 75 10.75 6.65 12.27
CA GLN A 75 11.79 7.45 12.91
C GLN A 75 11.76 7.36 14.45
N ALA A 76 10.58 7.34 15.04
CA ALA A 76 10.45 7.21 16.50
C ALA A 76 10.91 5.84 17.01
N LEU A 77 10.73 4.78 16.22
CA LEU A 77 11.09 3.41 16.61
C LEU A 77 12.53 3.03 16.25
N THR A 78 13.04 3.50 15.10
CA THR A 78 14.33 3.03 14.53
C THR A 78 15.34 4.16 14.31
N GLY A 79 14.99 5.40 14.63
CA GLY A 79 15.85 6.57 14.42
C GLY A 79 15.85 7.09 12.96
N SER A 80 15.27 6.36 12.00
CA SER A 80 15.26 6.73 10.58
C SER A 80 13.99 6.24 9.87
N TRP A 81 13.81 6.61 8.59
CA TRP A 81 12.73 6.08 7.75
C TRP A 81 13.28 5.57 6.41
N PRO A 82 12.70 4.53 5.79
CA PRO A 82 13.30 3.80 4.67
C PRO A 82 13.43 4.58 3.35
N TRP A 83 12.64 5.65 3.15
CA TRP A 83 12.57 6.39 1.87
C TRP A 83 13.17 7.79 1.92
N GLN A 84 14.31 7.96 2.55
CA GLN A 84 15.03 9.24 2.66
C GLN A 84 15.42 9.86 1.29
N THR A 85 15.38 9.06 0.22
CA THR A 85 15.65 9.52 -1.16
C THR A 85 14.67 10.57 -1.68
N TYR A 86 13.56 10.83 -0.97
CA TYR A 86 12.58 11.83 -1.37
C TYR A 86 13.10 13.26 -1.33
N VAL A 87 14.18 13.54 -0.65
CA VAL A 87 14.90 14.82 -0.72
C VAL A 87 15.36 15.18 -2.14
N ASN A 88 15.53 14.19 -3.02
CA ASN A 88 15.95 14.39 -4.41
C ASN A 88 14.78 14.81 -5.34
N TYR A 89 13.53 14.77 -4.87
CA TYR A 89 12.39 15.24 -5.67
C TYR A 89 12.23 16.75 -5.55
N ARG A 90 11.88 17.42 -6.66
CA ARG A 90 11.68 18.87 -6.70
C ARG A 90 10.61 19.38 -5.72
N TYR A 91 9.52 18.62 -5.59
CA TYR A 91 8.39 18.94 -4.70
C TYR A 91 8.29 17.87 -3.63
N HIS A 92 8.92 18.11 -2.50
CA HIS A 92 8.86 17.23 -1.34
C HIS A 92 8.58 18.02 -0.06
N PHE A 93 8.06 17.34 0.94
CA PHE A 93 7.89 17.88 2.30
C PHE A 93 8.79 17.10 3.25
N GLN A 94 9.81 17.76 3.78
CA GLN A 94 10.80 17.21 4.71
C GLN A 94 11.51 15.92 4.23
N GLY A 95 11.55 15.64 2.92
CA GLY A 95 12.06 14.37 2.41
C GLY A 95 11.21 13.13 2.78
N ARG A 96 10.02 13.32 3.36
CA ARG A 96 9.13 12.27 3.86
C ARG A 96 8.04 11.89 2.87
N ILE A 97 7.50 12.88 2.21
CA ILE A 97 6.51 12.74 1.13
C ILE A 97 6.93 13.60 -0.04
N ALA A 98 6.52 13.22 -1.24
CA ALA A 98 6.80 13.99 -2.45
C ALA A 98 5.65 13.87 -3.46
N LEU A 99 5.42 14.92 -4.26
CA LEU A 99 4.30 14.99 -5.21
C LEU A 99 4.32 13.84 -6.22
N SER A 100 5.49 13.50 -6.78
CA SER A 100 5.59 12.46 -7.79
C SER A 100 5.23 11.06 -7.25
N PRO A 101 5.73 10.59 -6.10
CA PRO A 101 5.21 9.39 -5.44
C PRO A 101 3.73 9.46 -5.11
N SER A 102 3.23 10.60 -4.60
CA SER A 102 1.81 10.77 -4.27
C SER A 102 0.90 10.57 -5.48
N ILE A 103 1.26 11.13 -6.64
CA ILE A 103 0.52 10.90 -7.91
C ILE A 103 0.52 9.40 -8.27
N ARG A 104 1.64 8.70 -8.10
CA ARG A 104 1.73 7.25 -8.35
C ARG A 104 0.83 6.46 -7.40
N PHE A 105 0.70 6.87 -6.13
CA PHE A 105 -0.25 6.28 -5.20
C PHE A 105 -1.70 6.51 -5.63
N GLY A 106 -2.04 7.69 -6.14
CA GLY A 106 -3.35 7.94 -6.73
C GLY A 106 -3.67 7.00 -7.90
N LEU A 107 -2.74 6.85 -8.84
CA LEU A 107 -2.89 5.93 -9.97
C LEU A 107 -2.93 4.46 -9.52
N GLY A 108 -2.05 4.08 -8.59
CA GLY A 108 -2.04 2.75 -7.99
C GLY A 108 -3.33 2.42 -7.26
N GLY A 109 -3.91 3.39 -6.54
CA GLY A 109 -5.19 3.27 -5.87
C GLY A 109 -6.35 3.06 -6.85
N LEU A 110 -6.38 3.80 -7.97
CA LEU A 110 -7.36 3.55 -9.03
C LEU A 110 -7.20 2.15 -9.62
N PHE A 111 -5.98 1.74 -9.96
CA PHE A 111 -5.72 0.38 -10.45
C PHE A 111 -6.17 -0.68 -9.45
N PHE A 112 -5.87 -0.48 -8.17
CA PHE A 112 -6.31 -1.36 -7.10
C PHE A 112 -7.84 -1.47 -7.05
N LEU A 113 -8.55 -0.35 -6.96
CA LEU A 113 -10.01 -0.32 -6.78
C LEU A 113 -10.79 -0.81 -8.01
N TYR A 114 -10.30 -0.52 -9.24
CA TYR A 114 -11.03 -0.83 -10.47
C TYR A 114 -10.64 -2.14 -11.11
N VAL A 115 -9.43 -2.62 -10.85
CA VAL A 115 -8.89 -3.83 -11.50
C VAL A 115 -8.59 -4.91 -10.47
N LEU A 116 -7.68 -4.63 -9.53
CA LEU A 116 -7.15 -5.65 -8.65
C LEU A 116 -8.21 -6.16 -7.66
N GLN A 117 -8.93 -5.25 -7.01
CA GLN A 117 -9.96 -5.64 -6.04
C GLN A 117 -11.08 -6.50 -6.65
N PRO A 118 -11.68 -6.15 -7.81
CA PRO A 118 -12.66 -7.02 -8.45
C PRO A 118 -12.11 -8.39 -8.88
N LEU A 119 -10.83 -8.47 -9.25
CA LEU A 119 -10.18 -9.75 -9.56
C LEU A 119 -9.99 -10.60 -8.30
N LEU A 120 -9.54 -9.98 -7.21
CA LEU A 120 -9.41 -10.64 -5.90
C LEU A 120 -10.78 -11.14 -5.40
N ASP A 121 -11.83 -10.32 -5.49
CA ASP A 121 -13.18 -10.72 -5.11
C ASP A 121 -13.65 -11.96 -5.88
N ARG A 122 -13.41 -11.99 -7.20
CA ARG A 122 -13.74 -13.16 -8.04
C ARG A 122 -12.92 -14.40 -7.65
N GLY A 123 -11.61 -14.23 -7.47
CA GLY A 123 -10.72 -15.32 -7.06
C GLY A 123 -11.10 -15.88 -5.70
N LEU A 124 -11.37 -15.01 -4.72
CA LEU A 124 -11.81 -15.42 -3.40
C LEU A 124 -13.20 -16.06 -3.41
N ALA A 125 -14.12 -15.60 -4.27
CA ALA A 125 -15.44 -16.19 -4.43
C ALA A 125 -15.38 -17.64 -4.95
N ALA A 126 -14.38 -17.98 -5.73
CA ALA A 126 -14.15 -19.34 -6.22
C ALA A 126 -13.64 -20.32 -5.14
N LEU A 127 -13.12 -19.80 -4.01
CA LEU A 127 -12.62 -20.61 -2.91
C LEU A 127 -13.73 -20.95 -1.92
N SER A 128 -13.69 -22.15 -1.35
CA SER A 128 -14.58 -22.51 -0.23
C SER A 128 -14.32 -21.63 1.00
N PRO A 129 -15.32 -21.40 1.88
CA PRO A 129 -15.13 -20.62 3.12
C PRO A 129 -13.97 -21.13 3.99
N ARG A 130 -13.81 -22.46 4.04
CA ARG A 130 -12.68 -23.10 4.77
C ARG A 130 -11.33 -22.78 4.13
N ALA A 131 -11.24 -22.80 2.79
CA ALA A 131 -10.00 -22.46 2.07
C ALA A 131 -9.62 -20.99 2.26
N ARG A 132 -10.60 -20.08 2.21
CA ARG A 132 -10.38 -18.64 2.50
C ARG A 132 -9.86 -18.44 3.93
N GLY A 133 -10.48 -19.08 4.92
CA GLY A 133 -10.04 -19.00 6.30
C GLY A 133 -8.61 -19.53 6.51
N ARG A 134 -8.27 -20.67 5.90
CA ARG A 134 -6.91 -21.24 5.96
C ARG A 134 -5.87 -20.32 5.30
N LEU A 135 -6.20 -19.75 4.14
CA LEU A 135 -5.32 -18.80 3.46
C LEU A 135 -5.09 -17.54 4.30
N ALA A 136 -6.15 -16.97 4.86
CA ALA A 136 -6.04 -15.80 5.74
C ALA A 136 -5.20 -16.10 6.98
N ALA A 137 -5.42 -17.26 7.63
CA ALA A 137 -4.65 -17.69 8.79
C ALA A 137 -3.18 -17.89 8.45
N LEU A 138 -2.86 -18.54 7.31
CA LEU A 138 -1.49 -18.74 6.85
C LEU A 138 -0.77 -17.39 6.65
N LEU A 139 -1.41 -16.46 5.94
CA LEU A 139 -0.82 -15.14 5.70
C LEU A 139 -0.63 -14.36 7.00
N ALA A 140 -1.59 -14.42 7.92
CA ALA A 140 -1.50 -13.77 9.23
C ALA A 140 -0.34 -14.34 10.07
N VAL A 141 -0.17 -15.66 10.07
CA VAL A 141 0.93 -16.33 10.79
C VAL A 141 2.28 -15.93 10.18
N LEU A 142 2.43 -15.97 8.86
CA LEU A 142 3.68 -15.56 8.19
C LEU A 142 4.05 -14.10 8.49
N MET A 143 3.08 -13.19 8.41
CA MET A 143 3.29 -11.79 8.77
C MET A 143 3.59 -11.60 10.25
N GLY A 144 2.93 -12.38 11.12
CA GLY A 144 3.18 -12.34 12.56
C GLY A 144 4.58 -12.80 12.95
N ILE A 145 5.05 -13.88 12.33
CA ILE A 145 6.42 -14.38 12.52
C ILE A 145 7.44 -13.31 12.10
N ASP A 146 7.27 -12.74 10.92
CA ASP A 146 8.19 -11.72 10.40
C ASP A 146 8.18 -10.44 11.26
N LEU A 147 7.01 -10.03 11.76
CA LEU A 147 6.90 -8.92 12.70
C LEU A 147 7.65 -9.19 14.01
N VAL A 148 7.56 -10.41 14.56
CA VAL A 148 8.29 -10.78 15.76
C VAL A 148 9.80 -10.72 15.52
N PHE A 149 10.30 -11.26 14.41
CA PHE A 149 11.72 -11.18 14.06
C PHE A 149 12.19 -9.73 13.89
N PHE A 150 11.38 -8.88 13.26
CA PHE A 150 11.69 -7.46 13.13
C PHE A 150 11.79 -6.78 14.50
N LEU A 151 10.82 -7.00 15.39
CA LEU A 151 10.82 -6.40 16.72
C LEU A 151 12.01 -6.87 17.55
N VAL A 152 12.30 -8.17 17.56
CA VAL A 152 13.47 -8.71 18.28
C VAL A 152 14.76 -8.11 17.73
N GLY A 153 14.94 -8.06 16.41
CA GLY A 153 16.15 -7.48 15.81
C GLY A 153 16.28 -5.96 15.97
N THR A 154 15.19 -5.24 16.27
CA THR A 154 15.23 -3.77 16.48
C THR A 154 15.56 -3.42 17.92
N PHE A 155 15.19 -4.26 18.88
CA PHE A 155 15.37 -4.01 20.32
C PHE A 155 16.47 -4.87 20.98
N SER A 156 17.20 -5.68 20.19
CA SER A 156 18.41 -6.40 20.59
C SER A 156 19.66 -5.58 20.24
#